data_73da790e0083c20ecdc37c4a021ea96e
#
_entry.id   73da790e0083c20ecdc37c4a021ea96e
#
_cell.length_a   1.000
_cell.length_b   1.000
_cell.length_c   1.000
_cell.angle_alpha   90.00
_cell.angle_beta   90.00
_cell.angle_gamma   90.00
#
_symmetry.space_group_name_H-M   'P 1'
#
loop_
_entity.id
_entity.type
_entity.pdbx_description
1 polymer ?
#
loop_
_entity_poly.entity_id
_entity_poly.type
_entity_poly.pdbx_seq_one_letter_code
_entity_poly.pdbx_strand_id
1 'polypeptide(L)'
;MKKVLIGLFLVASLSVLGAKSQKKTTNTSNYTANVNNQYFAVDGSLMNMYSKEKTEFKNKYMALSEKSDKKNLIALLKEYVKKYPNDAYAYEEIGTDYAILGNQKEAEKYYLKAIELGDDDTGAYSLALLYSDEDSLKSLNLTAKEKSEKKNIVDKYEKQLSDAGFTHDKLKELREHKQMALIGNAYSIYRLAIHYYGTKNYKTAEKYAKDFLEFDNKNPEILNILKNVSK
;
A
#
# COMPACT_ATOMS: atom_id res chain seq x y z
N MET A 1 -16.81 20.16 21.72
CA MET A 1 -15.40 20.10 21.38
C MET A 1 -14.98 18.64 21.33
N LYS A 2 -15.12 17.98 20.18
CA LYS A 2 -14.60 16.64 19.94
C LYS A 2 -13.30 16.83 19.14
N LYS A 3 -12.17 16.72 19.83
CA LYS A 3 -10.86 16.61 19.19
C LYS A 3 -10.85 15.27 18.47
N VAL A 4 -11.00 15.31 17.14
CA VAL A 4 -10.88 14.11 16.32
C VAL A 4 -9.41 13.69 16.31
N LEU A 5 -9.19 12.52 16.82
CA LEU A 5 -7.89 11.83 16.90
C LEU A 5 -7.41 11.43 15.51
N ILE A 6 -6.89 12.34 14.72
CA ILE A 6 -6.14 11.98 13.50
C ILE A 6 -4.71 11.49 13.82
N GLY A 7 -4.30 11.66 15.09
CA GLY A 7 -2.92 11.39 15.52
C GLY A 7 -2.58 9.96 15.95
N LEU A 8 -3.50 9.01 15.93
CA LEU A 8 -3.28 7.72 16.62
C LEU A 8 -3.14 6.49 15.71
N PHE A 9 -3.03 6.66 14.40
CA PHE A 9 -2.96 5.52 13.48
C PHE A 9 -1.55 5.08 13.08
N LEU A 10 -0.51 5.67 13.61
CA LEU A 10 0.86 5.47 13.09
C LEU A 10 1.87 4.82 14.05
N VAL A 11 1.49 4.45 15.26
CA VAL A 11 2.49 3.94 16.24
C VAL A 11 2.34 2.44 16.55
N ALA A 12 1.29 1.78 16.08
CA ALA A 12 1.03 0.39 16.48
C ALA A 12 1.58 -0.70 15.53
N SER A 13 2.19 -0.36 14.40
CA SER A 13 2.62 -1.39 13.42
C SER A 13 4.09 -1.84 13.52
N LEU A 14 4.88 -1.25 14.38
CA LEU A 14 6.33 -1.54 14.46
C LEU A 14 6.76 -2.45 15.61
N SER A 15 5.84 -2.91 16.48
CA SER A 15 6.21 -3.72 17.65
C SER A 15 6.10 -5.24 17.46
N VAL A 16 5.92 -5.76 16.26
CA VAL A 16 5.76 -7.21 15.99
C VAL A 16 6.92 -7.79 15.16
N LEU A 17 8.09 -7.24 15.24
CA LEU A 17 9.31 -7.91 14.73
C LEU A 17 10.12 -8.58 15.85
N GLY A 18 9.48 -8.86 16.97
CA GLY A 18 10.03 -9.72 18.03
C GLY A 18 9.65 -11.16 17.77
N ALA A 19 10.60 -11.97 17.35
CA ALA A 19 10.47 -13.39 17.17
C ALA A 19 9.87 -14.08 18.40
N LYS A 20 8.62 -14.60 18.28
CA LYS A 20 8.11 -15.66 19.13
C LYS A 20 7.52 -16.76 18.26
N SER A 21 8.11 -17.94 18.43
CA SER A 21 7.66 -19.27 18.04
C SER A 21 6.14 -19.33 17.82
N GLN A 22 5.69 -19.55 16.58
CA GLN A 22 4.30 -19.78 16.28
C GLN A 22 3.96 -21.27 16.30
N LYS A 23 2.95 -21.60 17.10
CA LYS A 23 2.24 -22.87 17.04
C LYS A 23 1.65 -23.06 15.65
N LYS A 24 1.87 -24.27 15.08
CA LYS A 24 1.22 -24.79 13.88
C LYS A 24 -0.30 -24.58 13.95
N THR A 25 -0.84 -23.73 13.09
CA THR A 25 -2.22 -23.80 12.65
C THR A 25 -2.25 -24.46 11.26
N THR A 26 -2.77 -25.67 11.22
CA THR A 26 -3.06 -26.44 10.02
C THR A 26 -4.24 -25.80 9.28
N ASN A 27 -3.99 -25.34 8.09
CA ASN A 27 -4.83 -25.11 6.90
C ASN A 27 -4.50 -23.79 6.21
N THR A 28 -3.23 -23.62 5.89
CA THR A 28 -2.81 -22.74 4.81
C THR A 28 -2.66 -23.60 3.56
N SER A 29 -3.05 -23.09 2.39
CA SER A 29 -2.84 -23.82 1.14
C SER A 29 -1.38 -24.30 1.06
N ASN A 30 -1.14 -25.45 0.48
CA ASN A 30 0.21 -26.02 0.31
C ASN A 30 1.21 -25.00 -0.28
N TYR A 31 0.68 -24.02 -0.98
CA TYR A 31 1.42 -22.96 -1.62
C TYR A 31 1.92 -21.91 -0.62
N THR A 32 1.06 -21.44 0.31
CA THR A 32 1.46 -20.50 1.38
C THR A 32 2.52 -21.13 2.28
N ALA A 33 2.40 -22.43 2.55
CA ALA A 33 3.41 -23.19 3.29
C ALA A 33 4.73 -23.27 2.52
N ASN A 34 4.67 -23.39 1.19
CA ASN A 34 5.87 -23.45 0.34
C ASN A 34 6.60 -22.11 0.25
N VAL A 35 5.86 -21.01 0.10
CA VAL A 35 6.42 -19.66 0.15
C VAL A 35 7.03 -19.39 1.52
N ASN A 36 6.35 -19.73 2.60
CA ASN A 36 6.87 -19.60 3.96
C ASN A 36 8.12 -20.45 4.17
N ASN A 37 8.13 -21.70 3.70
CA ASN A 37 9.28 -22.58 3.84
C ASN A 37 10.46 -22.14 2.97
N GLN A 38 10.20 -21.64 1.78
CA GLN A 38 11.23 -21.23 0.85
C GLN A 38 11.88 -19.90 1.21
N TYR A 39 11.10 -18.95 1.77
CA TYR A 39 11.53 -17.57 1.97
C TYR A 39 11.61 -17.13 3.44
N PHE A 40 10.96 -17.83 4.37
CA PHE A 40 10.90 -17.43 5.77
C PHE A 40 11.47 -18.45 6.75
N ALA A 41 11.60 -19.72 6.34
CA ALA A 41 12.14 -20.77 7.20
C ALA A 41 13.65 -20.94 7.10
N VAL A 42 14.28 -20.41 6.07
CA VAL A 42 15.72 -20.53 5.85
C VAL A 42 16.38 -19.22 6.20
N ASP A 43 16.71 -19.04 7.46
CA ASP A 43 17.70 -18.12 8.06
C ASP A 43 17.52 -16.59 7.88
N GLY A 44 16.34 -16.10 7.70
CA GLY A 44 16.12 -14.65 7.56
C GLY A 44 16.65 -14.05 6.27
N SER A 45 16.95 -14.86 5.27
CA SER A 45 17.63 -14.45 4.03
C SER A 45 16.72 -13.93 2.92
N LEU A 46 15.46 -13.58 3.24
CA LEU A 46 14.68 -12.71 2.33
C LEU A 46 15.51 -11.52 1.82
N MET A 47 16.40 -11.02 2.67
CA MET A 47 17.33 -9.93 2.35
C MET A 47 18.28 -10.26 1.20
N ASN A 48 18.65 -11.53 1.02
CA ASN A 48 19.59 -11.96 -0.02
C ASN A 48 18.93 -12.11 -1.39
N MET A 49 17.61 -12.12 -1.45
CA MET A 49 16.84 -12.21 -2.70
C MET A 49 16.55 -10.84 -3.32
N TYR A 50 16.69 -9.76 -2.56
CA TYR A 50 16.50 -8.42 -3.07
C TYR A 50 17.75 -7.90 -3.78
N SER A 51 17.54 -7.12 -4.84
CA SER A 51 18.64 -6.33 -5.38
C SER A 51 19.23 -5.44 -4.28
N LYS A 52 20.53 -5.18 -4.36
CA LYS A 52 21.19 -4.27 -3.42
C LYS A 52 20.45 -2.93 -3.27
N GLU A 53 19.93 -2.41 -4.37
CA GLU A 53 19.19 -1.16 -4.41
C GLU A 53 17.86 -1.22 -3.62
N LYS A 54 17.08 -2.30 -3.78
CA LYS A 54 15.83 -2.49 -3.00
C LYS A 54 16.13 -2.64 -1.51
N THR A 55 17.20 -3.34 -1.17
CA THR A 55 17.65 -3.49 0.22
C THR A 55 18.05 -2.13 0.82
N GLU A 56 18.80 -1.32 0.10
CA GLU A 56 19.18 0.02 0.54
C GLU A 56 17.97 0.94 0.71
N PHE A 57 17.03 0.91 -0.24
CA PHE A 57 15.77 1.65 -0.13
C PHE A 57 14.99 1.23 1.12
N LYS A 58 14.78 -0.08 1.31
CA LYS A 58 14.09 -0.63 2.47
C LYS A 58 14.71 -0.16 3.77
N ASN A 59 16.03 -0.27 3.91
CA ASN A 59 16.73 0.12 5.14
C ASN A 59 16.56 1.62 5.43
N LYS A 60 16.66 2.48 4.41
CA LYS A 60 16.41 3.92 4.53
C LYS A 60 14.96 4.22 4.90
N TYR A 61 14.00 3.57 4.24
CA TYR A 61 12.58 3.73 4.51
C TYR A 61 12.25 3.35 5.96
N MET A 62 12.71 2.18 6.42
CA MET A 62 12.49 1.71 7.80
C MET A 62 13.09 2.68 8.82
N ALA A 63 14.33 3.11 8.64
CA ALA A 63 14.99 4.02 9.55
C ALA A 63 14.30 5.40 9.66
N LEU A 64 13.73 5.90 8.57
CA LEU A 64 12.97 7.15 8.58
C LEU A 64 11.57 6.96 9.17
N SER A 65 10.92 5.84 8.88
CA SER A 65 9.61 5.48 9.42
C SER A 65 9.64 5.32 10.94
N GLU A 66 10.65 4.63 11.49
CA GLU A 66 10.85 4.49 12.92
C GLU A 66 11.00 5.83 13.64
N LYS A 67 11.64 6.80 12.99
CA LYS A 67 11.81 8.17 13.50
C LYS A 67 10.60 9.07 13.22
N SER A 68 9.59 8.58 12.52
CA SER A 68 8.46 9.37 12.04
C SER A 68 8.89 10.61 11.21
N ASP A 69 10.01 10.51 10.51
CA ASP A 69 10.58 11.60 9.71
C ASP A 69 9.91 11.72 8.35
N LYS A 70 8.69 12.27 8.38
CA LYS A 70 7.82 12.38 7.19
C LYS A 70 8.42 13.20 6.06
N LYS A 71 9.19 14.24 6.38
CA LYS A 71 9.83 15.09 5.35
C LYS A 71 10.88 14.31 4.55
N ASN A 72 11.72 13.55 5.22
CA ASN A 72 12.73 12.73 4.57
C ASN A 72 12.13 11.47 3.92
N LEU A 73 11.03 10.90 4.47
CA LEU A 73 10.26 9.85 3.80
C LEU A 73 9.72 10.34 2.46
N ILE A 74 9.07 11.49 2.41
CA ILE A 74 8.60 12.11 1.16
C ILE A 74 9.75 12.29 0.16
N ALA A 75 10.90 12.78 0.61
CA ALA A 75 12.06 12.95 -0.27
C ALA A 75 12.56 11.61 -0.83
N LEU A 76 12.68 10.59 0.02
CA LEU A 76 13.08 9.25 -0.38
C LEU A 76 12.09 8.63 -1.38
N LEU A 77 10.79 8.72 -1.11
CA LEU A 77 9.74 8.20 -1.97
C LEU A 77 9.68 8.95 -3.31
N LYS A 78 9.92 10.26 -3.33
CA LYS A 78 10.01 11.04 -4.57
C LYS A 78 11.18 10.60 -5.45
N GLU A 79 12.30 10.22 -4.89
CA GLU A 79 13.40 9.61 -5.65
C GLU A 79 13.04 8.21 -6.14
N TYR A 80 12.34 7.43 -5.32
CA TYR A 80 11.85 6.10 -5.69
C TYR A 80 10.91 6.16 -6.90
N VAL A 81 9.92 7.05 -6.92
CA VAL A 81 8.95 7.13 -8.02
C VAL A 81 9.56 7.68 -9.32
N LYS A 82 10.72 8.34 -9.30
CA LYS A 82 11.47 8.68 -10.52
C LYS A 82 11.95 7.42 -11.25
N LYS A 83 12.33 6.39 -10.49
CA LYS A 83 12.78 5.10 -11.04
C LYS A 83 11.60 4.15 -11.33
N TYR A 84 10.58 4.19 -10.48
CA TYR A 84 9.40 3.33 -10.53
C TYR A 84 8.12 4.17 -10.69
N PRO A 85 7.94 4.87 -11.83
CA PRO A 85 6.88 5.87 -11.99
C PRO A 85 5.47 5.29 -12.03
N ASN A 86 5.32 3.98 -12.14
CA ASN A 86 4.03 3.29 -12.17
C ASN A 86 3.68 2.64 -10.83
N ASP A 87 4.46 2.85 -9.76
CA ASP A 87 4.15 2.33 -8.44
C ASP A 87 3.10 3.21 -7.77
N ALA A 88 1.82 2.87 -8.00
CA ALA A 88 0.67 3.61 -7.47
C ALA A 88 0.74 3.76 -5.95
N TYR A 89 1.20 2.71 -5.26
CA TYR A 89 1.26 2.74 -3.80
C TYR A 89 2.30 3.74 -3.26
N ALA A 90 3.45 3.88 -3.94
CA ALA A 90 4.44 4.88 -3.54
C ALA A 90 3.87 6.32 -3.62
N TYR A 91 3.01 6.59 -4.60
CA TYR A 91 2.31 7.87 -4.67
C TYR A 91 1.28 8.02 -3.55
N GLU A 92 0.53 6.97 -3.21
CA GLU A 92 -0.41 7.00 -2.09
C GLU A 92 0.32 7.30 -0.77
N GLU A 93 1.45 6.66 -0.54
CA GLU A 93 2.27 6.87 0.66
C GLU A 93 2.83 8.29 0.75
N ILE A 94 3.28 8.87 -0.37
CA ILE A 94 3.67 10.29 -0.43
C ILE A 94 2.49 11.18 -0.05
N GLY A 95 1.30 10.90 -0.58
CA GLY A 95 0.07 11.64 -0.25
C GLY A 95 -0.24 11.59 1.24
N THR A 96 -0.15 10.42 1.83
CA THR A 96 -0.37 10.20 3.27
C THR A 96 0.62 10.98 4.12
N ASP A 97 1.90 10.94 3.79
CA ASP A 97 2.91 11.69 4.52
C ASP A 97 2.70 13.20 4.40
N TYR A 98 2.24 13.72 3.25
CA TYR A 98 1.84 15.11 3.12
C TYR A 98 0.60 15.46 3.94
N ALA A 99 -0.42 14.59 3.99
CA ALA A 99 -1.61 14.79 4.82
C ALA A 99 -1.25 14.90 6.30
N ILE A 100 -0.34 14.03 6.78
CA ILE A 100 0.18 14.06 8.15
C ILE A 100 0.89 15.38 8.45
N LEU A 101 1.63 15.92 7.48
CA LEU A 101 2.32 17.22 7.62
C LEU A 101 1.36 18.43 7.45
N GLY A 102 0.07 18.23 7.22
CA GLY A 102 -0.92 19.28 7.03
C GLY A 102 -0.88 19.93 5.64
N ASN A 103 -0.18 19.35 4.66
CA ASN A 103 -0.15 19.84 3.29
C ASN A 103 -1.19 19.13 2.42
N GLN A 104 -2.45 19.51 2.61
CA GLN A 104 -3.60 18.83 2.00
C GLN A 104 -3.63 18.93 0.46
N LYS A 105 -3.10 20.02 -0.12
CA LYS A 105 -3.02 20.18 -1.58
C LYS A 105 -2.07 19.15 -2.23
N GLU A 106 -0.90 18.96 -1.64
CA GLU A 106 0.01 17.94 -2.14
C GLU A 106 -0.54 16.53 -1.85
N ALA A 107 -1.16 16.30 -0.69
CA ALA A 107 -1.81 15.03 -0.38
C ALA A 107 -2.85 14.65 -1.45
N GLU A 108 -3.78 15.55 -1.75
CA GLU A 108 -4.79 15.38 -2.79
C GLU A 108 -4.17 15.01 -4.15
N LYS A 109 -3.17 15.78 -4.58
CA LYS A 109 -2.49 15.57 -5.86
C LYS A 109 -1.88 14.16 -5.97
N TYR A 110 -1.23 13.71 -4.89
CA TYR A 110 -0.56 12.41 -4.89
C TYR A 110 -1.56 11.25 -4.77
N TYR A 111 -2.67 11.40 -4.05
CA TYR A 111 -3.75 10.40 -4.05
C TYR A 111 -4.43 10.27 -5.42
N LEU A 112 -4.71 11.38 -6.09
CA LEU A 112 -5.25 11.35 -7.46
C LEU A 112 -4.28 10.67 -8.43
N LYS A 113 -2.98 10.87 -8.27
CA LYS A 113 -1.97 10.19 -9.08
C LYS A 113 -1.93 8.68 -8.80
N ALA A 114 -2.06 8.26 -7.54
CA ALA A 114 -2.15 6.85 -7.19
C ALA A 114 -3.37 6.18 -7.83
N ILE A 115 -4.54 6.83 -7.79
CA ILE A 115 -5.77 6.34 -8.42
C ILE A 115 -5.61 6.25 -9.95
N GLU A 116 -5.04 7.28 -10.58
CA GLU A 116 -4.74 7.26 -12.04
C GLU A 116 -3.88 6.05 -12.43
N LEU A 117 -2.98 5.64 -11.56
CA LEU A 117 -2.09 4.49 -11.76
C LEU A 117 -2.72 3.15 -11.35
N GLY A 118 -3.98 3.15 -10.91
CA GLY A 118 -4.77 1.95 -10.61
C GLY A 118 -4.87 1.59 -9.13
N ASP A 119 -4.61 2.52 -8.22
CA ASP A 119 -4.92 2.33 -6.80
C ASP A 119 -6.38 2.71 -6.51
N ASP A 120 -7.30 1.88 -7.03
CA ASP A 120 -8.75 2.11 -6.97
C ASP A 120 -9.36 1.75 -5.61
N ASP A 121 -8.58 1.31 -4.67
CA ASP A 121 -9.00 0.93 -3.32
C ASP A 121 -8.36 1.81 -2.24
N THR A 122 -7.09 1.60 -1.87
CA THR A 122 -6.49 2.37 -0.77
C THR A 122 -6.23 3.84 -1.13
N GLY A 123 -5.88 4.13 -2.38
CA GLY A 123 -5.75 5.51 -2.85
C GLY A 123 -7.09 6.25 -2.84
N ALA A 124 -8.17 5.59 -3.30
CA ALA A 124 -9.51 6.13 -3.24
C ALA A 124 -10.01 6.31 -1.80
N TYR A 125 -9.69 5.36 -0.92
CA TYR A 125 -10.01 5.44 0.51
C TYR A 125 -9.29 6.63 1.18
N SER A 126 -7.99 6.79 0.93
CA SER A 126 -7.21 7.89 1.48
C SER A 126 -7.72 9.26 0.99
N LEU A 127 -8.13 9.36 -0.27
CA LEU A 127 -8.76 10.55 -0.83
C LEU A 127 -10.13 10.84 -0.20
N ALA A 128 -10.96 9.81 -0.01
CA ALA A 128 -12.25 9.95 0.66
C ALA A 128 -12.10 10.44 2.11
N LEU A 129 -11.12 9.90 2.84
CA LEU A 129 -10.77 10.37 4.19
C LEU A 129 -10.37 11.85 4.19
N LEU A 130 -9.52 12.26 3.24
CA LEU A 130 -9.09 13.65 3.10
C LEU A 130 -10.28 14.61 2.91
N TYR A 131 -11.24 14.24 2.05
CA TYR A 131 -12.40 15.06 1.76
C TYR A 131 -13.52 14.97 2.82
N SER A 132 -13.49 13.96 3.67
CA SER A 132 -14.44 13.81 4.79
C SER A 132 -14.02 14.61 6.03
N ASP A 133 -12.77 15.05 6.08
CA ASP A 133 -12.24 15.85 7.19
C ASP A 133 -12.46 17.35 6.96
N GLU A 134 -13.21 17.99 7.85
CA GLU A 134 -13.56 19.43 7.71
C GLU A 134 -12.33 20.34 7.71
N ASP A 135 -11.30 20.03 8.49
CA ASP A 135 -10.11 20.87 8.59
C ASP A 135 -9.25 20.73 7.34
N SER A 136 -9.19 19.53 6.76
CA SER A 136 -8.58 19.31 5.45
C SER A 136 -9.29 20.08 4.34
N LEU A 137 -10.62 20.06 4.31
CA LEU A 137 -11.41 20.82 3.35
C LEU A 137 -11.23 22.35 3.49
N LYS A 138 -11.09 22.86 4.70
CA LYS A 138 -10.76 24.28 4.93
C LYS A 138 -9.38 24.63 4.37
N SER A 139 -8.40 23.75 4.57
CA SER A 139 -7.03 23.96 4.07
C SER A 139 -6.92 23.98 2.56
N LEU A 140 -7.85 23.34 1.85
CA LEU A 140 -7.92 23.33 0.39
C LEU A 140 -8.49 24.64 -0.20
N ASN A 141 -9.08 25.52 0.61
CA ASN A 141 -9.69 26.78 0.19
C ASN A 141 -10.71 26.64 -0.96
N LEU A 142 -11.58 25.65 -0.86
CA LEU A 142 -12.54 25.30 -1.90
C LEU A 142 -13.75 26.24 -1.92
N THR A 143 -14.23 26.56 -3.12
CA THR A 143 -15.55 27.16 -3.33
C THR A 143 -16.67 26.20 -2.95
N ALA A 144 -17.90 26.72 -2.77
CA ALA A 144 -19.07 25.88 -2.47
C ALA A 144 -19.32 24.82 -3.56
N LYS A 145 -19.07 25.16 -4.84
CA LYS A 145 -19.20 24.23 -5.97
C LYS A 145 -18.18 23.11 -5.87
N GLU A 146 -16.91 23.44 -5.66
CA GLU A 146 -15.83 22.44 -5.50
C GLU A 146 -16.06 21.53 -4.30
N LYS A 147 -16.57 22.04 -3.17
CA LYS A 147 -16.97 21.22 -2.02
C LYS A 147 -18.04 20.20 -2.39
N SER A 148 -19.06 20.62 -3.16
CA SER A 148 -20.09 19.72 -3.63
C SER A 148 -19.55 18.65 -4.58
N GLU A 149 -18.65 19.04 -5.49
CA GLU A 149 -18.00 18.10 -6.42
C GLU A 149 -17.14 17.08 -5.66
N LYS A 150 -16.40 17.52 -4.65
CA LYS A 150 -15.58 16.61 -3.82
C LYS A 150 -16.45 15.68 -2.97
N LYS A 151 -17.58 16.13 -2.46
CA LYS A 151 -18.54 15.25 -1.79
C LYS A 151 -19.05 14.14 -2.73
N ASN A 152 -19.38 14.50 -3.97
CA ASN A 152 -19.81 13.51 -4.97
C ASN A 152 -18.70 12.47 -5.25
N ILE A 153 -17.43 12.88 -5.20
CA ILE A 153 -16.29 11.95 -5.32
C ILE A 153 -16.25 11.01 -4.13
N VAL A 154 -16.41 11.51 -2.90
CA VAL A 154 -16.49 10.68 -1.68
C VAL A 154 -17.60 9.66 -1.81
N ASP A 155 -18.80 10.11 -2.08
CA ASP A 155 -19.99 9.24 -2.19
C ASP A 155 -19.78 8.14 -3.26
N LYS A 156 -19.14 8.49 -4.38
CA LYS A 156 -18.80 7.55 -5.45
C LYS A 156 -17.81 6.49 -4.99
N TYR A 157 -16.71 6.89 -4.37
CA TYR A 157 -15.67 5.94 -3.93
C TYR A 157 -16.13 5.09 -2.76
N GLU A 158 -16.86 5.64 -1.78
CA GLU A 158 -17.46 4.87 -0.69
C GLU A 158 -18.39 3.79 -1.23
N LYS A 159 -19.21 4.13 -2.24
CA LYS A 159 -20.05 3.15 -2.91
C LYS A 159 -19.24 2.08 -3.63
N GLN A 160 -18.22 2.45 -4.39
CA GLN A 160 -17.37 1.50 -5.11
C GLN A 160 -16.65 0.54 -4.15
N LEU A 161 -16.11 1.04 -3.05
CA LEU A 161 -15.44 0.24 -2.03
C LEU A 161 -16.43 -0.71 -1.34
N SER A 162 -17.63 -0.22 -1.00
CA SER A 162 -18.69 -1.03 -0.41
C SER A 162 -19.17 -2.14 -1.36
N ASP A 163 -19.43 -1.80 -2.62
CA ASP A 163 -19.86 -2.75 -3.64
C ASP A 163 -18.79 -3.83 -3.90
N ALA A 164 -17.52 -3.50 -3.75
CA ALA A 164 -16.39 -4.43 -3.82
C ALA A 164 -16.18 -5.24 -2.52
N GLY A 165 -16.98 -5.00 -1.48
CA GLY A 165 -16.87 -5.68 -0.19
C GLY A 165 -15.67 -5.24 0.65
N PHE A 166 -15.14 -4.04 0.44
CA PHE A 166 -14.09 -3.47 1.29
C PHE A 166 -14.70 -2.84 2.54
N THR A 167 -14.32 -3.36 3.70
CA THR A 167 -14.56 -2.73 5.00
C THR A 167 -13.36 -1.86 5.37
N HIS A 168 -13.54 -0.98 6.36
CA HIS A 168 -12.45 -0.15 6.90
C HIS A 168 -11.25 -1.01 7.36
N ASP A 169 -11.50 -2.11 8.09
CA ASP A 169 -10.43 -2.98 8.58
C ASP A 169 -9.71 -3.68 7.44
N LYS A 170 -10.45 -4.12 6.41
CA LYS A 170 -9.86 -4.75 5.22
C LYS A 170 -9.00 -3.79 4.41
N LEU A 171 -9.41 -2.54 4.29
CA LEU A 171 -8.62 -1.50 3.62
C LEU A 171 -7.35 -1.18 4.41
N LYS A 172 -7.44 -1.13 5.75
CA LYS A 172 -6.27 -0.97 6.62
C LYS A 172 -5.29 -2.12 6.45
N GLU A 173 -5.77 -3.38 6.51
CA GLU A 173 -4.93 -4.56 6.26
C GLU A 173 -4.26 -4.50 4.89
N LEU A 174 -5.03 -4.16 3.85
CA LEU A 174 -4.50 -4.03 2.50
C LEU A 174 -3.42 -2.95 2.39
N ARG A 175 -3.60 -1.82 3.06
CA ARG A 175 -2.61 -0.75 3.10
C ARG A 175 -1.31 -1.21 3.78
N GLU A 176 -1.41 -1.93 4.89
CA GLU A 176 -0.23 -2.51 5.55
C GLU A 176 0.52 -3.48 4.62
N HIS A 177 -0.20 -4.32 3.87
CA HIS A 177 0.41 -5.21 2.88
C HIS A 177 1.08 -4.46 1.74
N LYS A 178 0.46 -3.39 1.23
CA LYS A 178 1.05 -2.53 0.18
C LYS A 178 2.32 -1.84 0.68
N GLN A 179 2.31 -1.35 1.92
CA GLN A 179 3.48 -0.75 2.54
C GLN A 179 4.63 -1.76 2.66
N MET A 180 4.34 -3.00 3.05
CA MET A 180 5.34 -4.06 3.09
C MET A 180 5.85 -4.44 1.69
N ALA A 181 5.00 -4.38 0.67
CA ALA A 181 5.41 -4.59 -0.71
C ALA A 181 6.37 -3.49 -1.20
N LEU A 182 6.08 -2.23 -0.88
CA LEU A 182 6.94 -1.09 -1.22
C LEU A 182 8.34 -1.24 -0.61
N ILE A 183 8.42 -1.66 0.64
CA ILE A 183 9.72 -1.91 1.31
C ILE A 183 10.30 -3.30 1.01
N GLY A 184 9.64 -4.06 0.16
CA GLY A 184 10.19 -5.28 -0.40
C GLY A 184 9.94 -6.55 0.41
N ASN A 185 8.73 -6.85 0.78
CA ASN A 185 8.34 -8.12 1.39
C ASN A 185 7.74 -9.06 0.34
N ALA A 186 8.43 -10.15 -0.02
CA ALA A 186 8.01 -11.09 -1.05
C ALA A 186 6.61 -11.69 -0.78
N TYR A 187 6.32 -12.04 0.47
CA TYR A 187 5.02 -12.59 0.83
C TYR A 187 3.87 -11.58 0.65
N SER A 188 4.11 -10.33 1.03
CA SER A 188 3.11 -9.27 0.82
C SER A 188 2.90 -8.97 -0.67
N ILE A 189 3.97 -8.94 -1.46
CA ILE A 189 3.89 -8.79 -2.92
C ILE A 189 3.07 -9.94 -3.55
N TYR A 190 3.33 -11.18 -3.14
CA TYR A 190 2.57 -12.34 -3.56
C TYR A 190 1.07 -12.21 -3.22
N ARG A 191 0.75 -11.85 -1.97
CA ARG A 191 -0.64 -11.66 -1.54
C ARG A 191 -1.34 -10.56 -2.31
N LEU A 192 -0.64 -9.45 -2.62
CA LEU A 192 -1.19 -8.37 -3.41
C LEU A 192 -1.50 -8.81 -4.85
N ALA A 193 -0.62 -9.57 -5.49
CA ALA A 193 -0.89 -10.11 -6.82
C ALA A 193 -2.18 -10.95 -6.84
N ILE A 194 -2.35 -11.84 -5.87
CA ILE A 194 -3.55 -12.69 -5.73
C ILE A 194 -4.80 -11.84 -5.41
N HIS A 195 -4.68 -10.90 -4.47
CA HIS A 195 -5.79 -10.04 -4.08
C HIS A 195 -6.32 -9.26 -5.28
N TYR A 196 -5.45 -8.56 -6.01
CA TYR A 196 -5.86 -7.76 -7.16
C TYR A 196 -6.37 -8.61 -8.32
N TYR A 197 -5.84 -9.80 -8.51
CA TYR A 197 -6.38 -10.75 -9.48
C TYR A 197 -7.81 -11.19 -9.10
N GLY A 198 -8.03 -11.55 -7.84
CA GLY A 198 -9.35 -11.94 -7.32
C GLY A 198 -10.40 -10.82 -7.39
N THR A 199 -9.97 -9.56 -7.22
CA THR A 199 -10.83 -8.36 -7.34
C THR A 199 -10.93 -7.83 -8.77
N LYS A 200 -10.36 -8.53 -9.76
CA LYS A 200 -10.36 -8.19 -11.20
C LYS A 200 -9.64 -6.87 -11.54
N ASN A 201 -8.81 -6.36 -10.65
CA ASN A 201 -7.89 -5.26 -10.96
C ASN A 201 -6.64 -5.82 -11.65
N TYR A 202 -6.81 -6.25 -12.89
CA TYR A 202 -5.81 -7.02 -13.63
C TYR A 202 -4.50 -6.24 -13.86
N LYS A 203 -4.58 -4.94 -14.10
CA LYS A 203 -3.40 -4.08 -14.27
C LYS A 203 -2.50 -4.08 -13.03
N THR A 204 -3.11 -3.95 -11.85
CA THR A 204 -2.39 -3.94 -10.58
C THR A 204 -1.92 -5.35 -10.20
N ALA A 205 -2.73 -6.38 -10.48
CA ALA A 205 -2.33 -7.77 -10.31
C ALA A 205 -1.09 -8.13 -11.15
N GLU A 206 -1.07 -7.71 -12.42
CA GLU A 206 0.07 -7.92 -13.33
C GLU A 206 1.36 -7.28 -12.78
N LYS A 207 1.26 -6.04 -12.27
CA LYS A 207 2.40 -5.34 -11.67
C LYS A 207 2.99 -6.16 -10.52
N TYR A 208 2.19 -6.49 -9.52
CA TYR A 208 2.68 -7.24 -8.36
C TYR A 208 3.10 -8.67 -8.70
N ALA A 209 2.47 -9.30 -9.69
CA ALA A 209 2.91 -10.60 -10.19
C ALA A 209 4.31 -10.51 -10.83
N LYS A 210 4.58 -9.49 -11.63
CA LYS A 210 5.92 -9.25 -12.19
C LYS A 210 6.95 -8.94 -11.10
N ASP A 211 6.59 -8.11 -10.12
CA ASP A 211 7.46 -7.78 -9.00
C ASP A 211 7.82 -9.04 -8.20
N PHE A 212 6.86 -9.95 -7.99
CA PHE A 212 7.10 -11.21 -7.28
C PHE A 212 8.05 -12.16 -8.05
N LEU A 213 8.03 -12.17 -9.38
CA LEU A 213 8.94 -13.02 -10.16
C LEU A 213 10.42 -12.66 -9.96
N GLU A 214 10.74 -11.54 -9.38
CA GLU A 214 12.12 -11.22 -8.94
C GLU A 214 12.59 -12.15 -7.78
N PHE A 215 11.63 -12.75 -7.04
CA PHE A 215 11.90 -13.66 -5.94
C PHE A 215 11.77 -15.12 -6.35
N ASP A 216 10.69 -15.46 -7.06
CA ASP A 216 10.40 -16.81 -7.52
C ASP A 216 9.83 -16.78 -8.94
N ASN A 217 10.73 -16.87 -9.92
CA ASN A 217 10.38 -16.82 -11.34
C ASN A 217 9.71 -18.12 -11.86
N LYS A 218 9.57 -19.13 -11.02
CA LYS A 218 8.92 -20.41 -11.35
C LYS A 218 7.60 -20.62 -10.61
N ASN A 219 7.15 -19.62 -9.87
CA ASN A 219 5.92 -19.70 -9.11
C ASN A 219 4.70 -19.99 -10.00
N PRO A 220 4.03 -21.16 -9.89
CA PRO A 220 3.01 -21.56 -10.84
C PRO A 220 1.74 -20.69 -10.74
N GLU A 221 1.40 -20.19 -9.55
CA GLU A 221 0.21 -19.36 -9.34
C GLU A 221 0.42 -17.97 -9.93
N ILE A 222 1.58 -17.37 -9.70
CA ILE A 222 1.94 -16.07 -10.26
C ILE A 222 2.04 -16.13 -11.79
N LEU A 223 2.65 -17.19 -12.34
CA LEU A 223 2.70 -17.41 -13.79
C LEU A 223 1.30 -17.58 -14.39
N ASN A 224 0.39 -18.26 -13.67
CA ASN A 224 -1.00 -18.40 -14.09
C ASN A 224 -1.74 -17.04 -14.07
N ILE A 225 -1.52 -16.22 -13.05
CA ILE A 225 -2.05 -14.84 -13.01
C ILE A 225 -1.61 -14.09 -14.27
N LEU A 226 -0.30 -14.05 -14.54
CA LEU A 226 0.23 -13.32 -15.71
C LEU A 226 -0.34 -13.84 -17.03
N LYS A 227 -0.49 -15.14 -17.20
CA LYS A 227 -1.13 -15.73 -18.38
C LYS A 227 -2.58 -15.29 -18.58
N ASN A 228 -3.30 -15.05 -17.50
CA ASN A 228 -4.73 -14.70 -17.55
C ASN A 228 -4.98 -13.20 -17.65
N VAL A 229 -4.07 -12.35 -17.14
CA VAL A 229 -4.23 -10.89 -17.21
C VAL A 229 -3.70 -10.30 -18.53
N SER A 230 -2.87 -11.05 -19.27
CA SER A 230 -2.29 -10.62 -20.55
C SER A 230 -3.21 -10.88 -21.76
N LYS A 231 -4.46 -11.28 -21.51
CA LYS A 231 -5.49 -11.51 -22.53
C LYS A 231 -6.44 -10.33 -22.62
#